data_ee6b231f992238d5d8b773d5a1bf1a9a
#
_entry.id   ee6b231f992238d5d8b773d5a1bf1a9a
#
_cell.length_a   1.000
_cell.length_b   1.000
_cell.length_c   1.000
_cell.angle_alpha   90.00
_cell.angle_beta   90.00
_cell.angle_gamma   90.00
#
_symmetry.space_group_name_H-M   'P 1'
#
loop_
_entity.id
_entity.type
_entity.pdbx_description
1 polymer ?
#
loop_
_entity_poly.entity_id
_entity_poly.type
_entity_poly.pdbx_seq_one_letter_code
_entity_poly.pdbx_strand_id
1 'polypeptide(L)'
;MFGFLKKNFLDPHQEKSGNGWIARLKSGLARTGSQLTGLFGRGGKIDDDLYEELETILITADVGMDATNALLADLRRYVREHHLSEAAQLKEALAHCLLKLLKLLKPLAQPLQAQDQIKTHKPFVIMLCGVNGAGKTTSIGKLAKYLQGQGLSVLLAAGDTFRAAAREQLAEWGARNNVTVIAQQGGDAAAVIYDAIQSAQARKIDVVLADTAGRLATQAHLMEEIKKVKRVIAKALPETPTSPAAPHEVLLVLDANTGQNALSQVKAFDQALGVTGLILTKLDGTAKGGVIAAIARAHPIPVRFIGVGEGLDDLRPFVAEDFVAALLGLDEQ
;
A
#
# COMPACT_ATOMS: atom_id res chain seq x y z
N MET A 1 23.49 6.53 20.82
CA MET A 1 22.49 7.16 21.72
C MET A 1 21.09 7.01 21.12
N PHE A 2 20.62 5.73 20.98
CA PHE A 2 19.30 5.36 20.43
C PHE A 2 18.54 4.48 21.43
N GLY A 3 18.21 5.07 22.57
CA GLY A 3 17.51 4.38 23.68
C GLY A 3 16.07 4.82 23.92
N PHE A 4 15.28 5.14 22.84
CA PHE A 4 13.92 5.68 23.06
C PHE A 4 12.82 5.10 22.14
N LEU A 5 12.96 3.87 21.63
CA LEU A 5 11.89 3.18 20.92
C LEU A 5 11.59 1.81 21.56
N LYS A 6 11.27 1.82 22.86
CA LYS A 6 10.64 0.67 23.52
C LYS A 6 9.26 1.04 24.03
N LYS A 7 8.29 0.22 23.58
CA LYS A 7 6.92 0.02 24.09
C LYS A 7 5.91 1.11 23.79
N ASN A 8 5.02 0.80 22.80
CA ASN A 8 3.60 0.67 23.11
C ASN A 8 2.84 0.14 21.90
N PHE A 9 1.97 -0.84 22.15
CA PHE A 9 0.96 -1.44 21.25
C PHE A 9 1.42 -2.59 20.35
N LEU A 10 1.91 -3.68 20.92
CA LEU A 10 1.81 -5.00 20.29
C LEU A 10 1.03 -5.93 21.22
N ASP A 11 -0.10 -6.43 20.70
CA ASP A 11 -0.94 -7.46 21.32
C ASP A 11 -0.13 -8.78 21.38
N PRO A 12 -0.13 -9.55 22.49
CA PRO A 12 0.66 -10.79 22.63
C PRO A 12 0.36 -11.86 21.59
N HIS A 13 -0.75 -11.76 20.85
CA HIS A 13 -1.07 -12.66 19.73
C HIS A 13 -0.38 -12.31 18.41
N GLN A 14 0.27 -11.15 18.28
CA GLN A 14 0.99 -10.72 17.07
C GLN A 14 2.45 -11.21 17.01
N GLU A 15 3.09 -11.55 18.13
CA GLU A 15 4.52 -11.90 18.15
C GLU A 15 4.88 -13.17 17.35
N LYS A 16 3.98 -14.18 17.26
CA LYS A 16 4.25 -15.39 16.47
C LYS A 16 4.04 -15.23 14.96
N SER A 17 3.26 -14.25 14.50
CA SER A 17 3.04 -13.98 13.08
C SER A 17 4.00 -12.91 12.51
N GLY A 18 4.58 -12.09 13.36
CA GLY A 18 5.47 -10.99 12.98
C GLY A 18 6.77 -11.45 12.33
N ASN A 19 7.47 -12.42 12.93
CA ASN A 19 8.76 -12.92 12.41
C ASN A 19 8.64 -13.57 11.02
N GLY A 20 7.55 -14.28 10.74
CA GLY A 20 7.34 -14.90 9.42
C GLY A 20 7.04 -13.87 8.31
N TRP A 21 6.39 -12.75 8.64
CA TRP A 21 6.05 -11.70 7.67
C TRP A 21 7.29 -10.86 7.31
N ILE A 22 8.08 -10.44 8.30
CA ILE A 22 9.33 -9.70 8.06
C ILE A 22 10.31 -10.56 7.25
N ALA A 23 10.39 -11.85 7.52
CA ALA A 23 11.22 -12.78 6.73
C ALA A 23 10.75 -12.83 5.26
N ARG A 24 9.43 -12.84 4.99
CA ARG A 24 8.89 -12.77 3.62
C ARG A 24 9.17 -11.43 2.96
N LEU A 25 9.04 -10.31 3.69
CA LEU A 25 9.39 -8.98 3.18
C LEU A 25 10.88 -8.89 2.83
N LYS A 26 11.76 -9.37 3.72
CA LYS A 26 13.21 -9.49 3.47
C LYS A 26 13.49 -10.35 2.24
N SER A 27 12.84 -11.51 2.11
CA SER A 27 12.97 -12.40 0.96
C SER A 27 12.51 -11.72 -0.34
N GLY A 28 11.40 -11.00 -0.31
CA GLY A 28 10.88 -10.26 -1.46
C GLY A 28 11.81 -9.13 -1.91
N LEU A 29 12.40 -8.42 -0.98
CA LEU A 29 13.34 -7.32 -1.24
C LEU A 29 14.79 -7.80 -1.39
N ALA A 30 15.06 -9.10 -1.27
CA ALA A 30 16.42 -9.66 -1.18
C ALA A 30 17.31 -9.29 -2.38
N ARG A 31 16.75 -9.18 -3.59
CA ARG A 31 17.54 -8.85 -4.78
C ARG A 31 18.13 -7.44 -4.71
N THR A 32 17.32 -6.44 -4.37
CA THR A 32 17.79 -5.06 -4.16
C THR A 32 18.64 -4.98 -2.89
N GLY A 33 18.20 -5.61 -1.81
CA GLY A 33 18.88 -5.62 -0.53
C GLY A 33 20.26 -6.25 -0.57
N SER A 34 20.45 -7.36 -1.31
CA SER A 34 21.77 -7.99 -1.44
C SER A 34 22.77 -7.13 -2.20
N GLN A 35 22.33 -6.40 -3.22
CA GLN A 35 23.19 -5.46 -3.94
C GLN A 35 23.64 -4.32 -3.03
N LEU A 36 22.73 -3.71 -2.28
CA LEU A 36 23.06 -2.65 -1.32
C LEU A 36 23.96 -3.16 -0.19
N THR A 37 23.65 -4.31 0.40
CA THR A 37 24.45 -4.91 1.46
C THR A 37 25.84 -5.29 0.96
N GLY A 38 25.96 -5.82 -0.27
CA GLY A 38 27.23 -6.14 -0.91
C GLY A 38 28.10 -4.91 -1.14
N LEU A 39 27.50 -3.80 -1.54
CA LEU A 39 28.19 -2.51 -1.73
C LEU A 39 28.83 -2.03 -0.43
N PHE A 40 28.05 -1.96 0.64
CA PHE A 40 28.54 -1.45 1.94
C PHE A 40 29.44 -2.44 2.69
N GLY A 41 29.36 -3.74 2.39
CA GLY A 41 30.15 -4.78 3.04
C GLY A 41 31.58 -4.94 2.50
N ARG A 42 31.91 -4.31 1.36
CA ARG A 42 33.28 -4.37 0.78
C ARG A 42 34.32 -3.61 1.62
N GLY A 43 33.87 -2.75 2.53
CA GLY A 43 34.73 -1.85 3.28
C GLY A 43 35.28 -0.72 2.40
N GLY A 44 36.16 0.11 2.96
CA GLY A 44 36.78 1.23 2.26
C GLY A 44 36.21 2.57 2.66
N LYS A 45 36.73 3.63 2.02
CA LYS A 45 36.31 5.00 2.27
C LYS A 45 35.12 5.36 1.39
N ILE A 46 34.38 6.37 1.83
CA ILE A 46 33.31 6.97 1.03
C ILE A 46 33.97 7.84 -0.03
N ASP A 47 33.88 7.41 -1.29
CA ASP A 47 34.41 8.12 -2.48
C ASP A 47 33.30 8.27 -3.54
N ASP A 48 33.66 8.88 -4.67
CA ASP A 48 32.69 9.10 -5.76
C ASP A 48 32.31 7.80 -6.46
N ASP A 49 33.21 6.83 -6.57
CA ASP A 49 32.93 5.52 -7.18
C ASP A 49 31.82 4.78 -6.40
N LEU A 50 31.87 4.86 -5.06
CA LEU A 50 30.84 4.28 -4.19
C LEU A 50 29.47 4.92 -4.43
N TYR A 51 29.41 6.23 -4.68
CA TYR A 51 28.17 6.92 -5.02
C TYR A 51 27.64 6.55 -6.40
N GLU A 52 28.51 6.36 -7.39
CA GLU A 52 28.13 5.93 -8.76
C GLU A 52 27.57 4.49 -8.74
N GLU A 53 28.20 3.57 -7.98
CA GLU A 53 27.66 2.22 -7.80
C GLU A 53 26.30 2.26 -7.10
N LEU A 54 26.14 3.07 -6.04
CA LEU A 54 24.87 3.24 -5.34
C LEU A 54 23.79 3.81 -6.25
N GLU A 55 24.10 4.81 -7.06
CA GLU A 55 23.17 5.36 -8.06
C GLU A 55 22.68 4.27 -9.01
N THR A 56 23.59 3.47 -9.54
CA THR A 56 23.28 2.35 -10.44
C THR A 56 22.33 1.35 -9.79
N ILE A 57 22.56 1.00 -8.52
CA ILE A 57 21.70 0.08 -7.76
C ILE A 57 20.30 0.69 -7.57
N LEU A 58 20.22 1.96 -7.18
CA LEU A 58 18.93 2.64 -6.95
C LEU A 58 18.10 2.75 -8.23
N ILE A 59 18.74 3.08 -9.35
CA ILE A 59 18.06 3.14 -10.67
C ILE A 59 17.58 1.75 -11.08
N THR A 60 18.42 0.73 -10.93
CA THR A 60 18.07 -0.67 -11.27
C THR A 60 16.92 -1.20 -10.38
N ALA A 61 16.81 -0.71 -9.15
CA ALA A 61 15.72 -1.01 -8.23
C ALA A 61 14.41 -0.23 -8.51
N ASP A 62 14.34 0.53 -9.61
CA ASP A 62 13.18 1.36 -9.99
C ASP A 62 12.88 2.53 -9.01
N VAL A 63 13.88 3.06 -8.31
CA VAL A 63 13.75 4.29 -7.52
C VAL A 63 13.45 5.49 -8.42
N GLY A 64 13.90 5.46 -9.68
CA GLY A 64 13.74 6.53 -10.66
C GLY A 64 14.73 7.68 -10.47
N MET A 65 15.02 8.38 -11.56
CA MET A 65 16.08 9.41 -11.59
C MET A 65 15.89 10.53 -10.56
N ASP A 66 14.66 11.09 -10.49
CA ASP A 66 14.40 12.23 -9.59
C ASP A 66 14.55 11.87 -8.11
N ALA A 67 14.03 10.69 -7.71
CA ALA A 67 14.16 10.22 -6.34
C ALA A 67 15.60 9.80 -6.02
N THR A 68 16.31 9.16 -6.96
CA THR A 68 17.72 8.80 -6.82
C THR A 68 18.59 10.03 -6.62
N ASN A 69 18.47 11.02 -7.48
CA ASN A 69 19.24 12.26 -7.38
C ASN A 69 18.98 12.99 -6.04
N ALA A 70 17.72 13.10 -5.63
CA ALA A 70 17.37 13.73 -4.36
C ALA A 70 17.92 12.95 -3.16
N LEU A 71 17.84 11.61 -3.20
CA LEU A 71 18.35 10.74 -2.14
C LEU A 71 19.87 10.82 -2.03
N LEU A 72 20.60 10.80 -3.16
CA LEU A 72 22.06 10.95 -3.18
C LEU A 72 22.50 12.33 -2.70
N ALA A 73 21.78 13.38 -3.08
CA ALA A 73 22.08 14.74 -2.60
C ALA A 73 21.89 14.86 -1.06
N ASP A 74 20.79 14.30 -0.53
CA ASP A 74 20.54 14.24 0.91
C ASP A 74 21.61 13.39 1.62
N LEU A 75 21.99 12.25 1.05
CA LEU A 75 23.02 11.37 1.58
C LEU A 75 24.39 12.04 1.62
N ARG A 76 24.83 12.70 0.52
CA ARG A 76 26.08 13.44 0.47
C ARG A 76 26.09 14.58 1.51
N ARG A 77 24.96 15.25 1.72
CA ARG A 77 24.83 16.28 2.76
C ARG A 77 24.96 15.66 4.16
N TYR A 78 24.25 14.57 4.45
CA TYR A 78 24.30 13.87 5.72
C TYR A 78 25.72 13.39 6.07
N VAL A 79 26.45 12.81 5.09
CA VAL A 79 27.84 12.37 5.23
C VAL A 79 28.75 13.52 5.63
N ARG A 80 28.62 14.70 5.00
CA ARG A 80 29.43 15.89 5.35
C ARG A 80 29.09 16.42 6.75
N GLU A 81 27.82 16.53 7.09
CA GLU A 81 27.35 17.05 8.38
C GLU A 81 27.80 16.17 9.55
N HIS A 82 27.90 14.86 9.35
CA HIS A 82 28.26 13.89 10.39
C HIS A 82 29.72 13.41 10.30
N HIS A 83 30.50 13.98 9.38
CA HIS A 83 31.92 13.63 9.15
C HIS A 83 32.16 12.13 8.95
N LEU A 84 31.24 11.45 8.20
CA LEU A 84 31.39 10.02 7.92
C LEU A 84 32.48 9.80 6.87
N SER A 85 33.29 8.75 7.05
CA SER A 85 34.41 8.43 6.18
C SER A 85 34.41 6.98 5.65
N GLU A 86 33.74 6.08 6.34
CA GLU A 86 33.76 4.65 6.07
C GLU A 86 32.49 4.18 5.34
N ALA A 87 32.63 3.33 4.31
CA ALA A 87 31.53 2.81 3.52
C ALA A 87 30.44 2.10 4.39
N ALA A 88 30.83 1.42 5.45
CA ALA A 88 29.91 0.78 6.37
C ALA A 88 28.93 1.77 7.04
N GLN A 89 29.38 3.00 7.31
CA GLN A 89 28.55 4.06 7.90
C GLN A 89 27.49 4.59 6.92
N LEU A 90 27.75 4.43 5.61
CA LEU A 90 26.83 4.89 4.56
C LEU A 90 25.52 4.12 4.57
N LYS A 91 25.51 2.87 5.04
CA LYS A 91 24.32 2.04 5.18
C LYS A 91 23.29 2.68 6.14
N GLU A 92 23.73 3.11 7.31
CA GLU A 92 22.87 3.78 8.29
C GLU A 92 22.44 5.17 7.81
N ALA A 93 23.35 5.90 7.18
CA ALA A 93 23.06 7.20 6.57
C ALA A 93 21.98 7.08 5.47
N LEU A 94 22.08 6.06 4.61
CA LEU A 94 21.06 5.76 3.59
C LEU A 94 19.73 5.37 4.25
N ALA A 95 19.74 4.56 5.31
CA ALA A 95 18.53 4.24 6.06
C ALA A 95 17.84 5.51 6.58
N HIS A 96 18.60 6.44 7.15
CA HIS A 96 18.08 7.73 7.63
C HIS A 96 17.44 8.54 6.49
N CYS A 97 18.12 8.66 5.35
CA CYS A 97 17.61 9.41 4.20
C CYS A 97 16.35 8.76 3.60
N LEU A 98 16.32 7.43 3.48
CA LEU A 98 15.14 6.68 3.02
C LEU A 98 13.97 6.86 3.98
N LEU A 99 14.17 6.73 5.29
CA LEU A 99 13.11 6.96 6.28
C LEU A 99 12.55 8.39 6.21
N LYS A 100 13.41 9.38 6.03
CA LYS A 100 13.00 10.78 5.83
C LYS A 100 12.10 10.92 4.59
N LEU A 101 12.48 10.30 3.47
CA LEU A 101 11.71 10.30 2.25
C LEU A 101 10.36 9.57 2.42
N LEU A 102 10.38 8.37 2.99
CA LEU A 102 9.18 7.54 3.16
C LEU A 102 8.21 8.08 4.23
N LYS A 103 8.66 8.96 5.12
CA LYS A 103 7.76 9.69 6.04
C LYS A 103 6.71 10.52 5.31
N LEU A 104 6.97 10.93 4.07
CA LEU A 104 6.00 11.62 3.20
C LEU A 104 4.80 10.74 2.85
N LEU A 105 4.95 9.40 2.94
CA LEU A 105 3.88 8.42 2.70
C LEU A 105 3.10 8.05 3.95
N LYS A 106 3.48 8.59 5.12
CA LYS A 106 2.71 8.39 6.36
C LYS A 106 1.42 9.20 6.28
N PRO A 107 0.27 8.59 6.53
CA PRO A 107 -0.98 9.34 6.61
C PRO A 107 -0.94 10.30 7.80
N LEU A 108 -1.37 11.53 7.58
CA LEU A 108 -1.58 12.52 8.65
C LEU A 108 -2.69 12.07 9.61
N ALA A 109 -3.63 11.26 9.12
CA ALA A 109 -4.59 10.50 9.90
C ALA A 109 -4.62 9.07 9.34
N GLN A 110 -4.73 8.06 10.22
CA GLN A 110 -4.83 6.66 9.82
C GLN A 110 -6.23 6.12 10.08
N PRO A 111 -7.25 6.42 9.21
CA PRO A 111 -8.64 6.01 9.46
C PRO A 111 -8.78 4.51 9.64
N LEU A 112 -7.98 3.71 8.90
CA LEU A 112 -8.02 2.25 8.96
C LEU A 112 -7.33 1.63 10.18
N GLN A 113 -6.56 2.41 10.94
CA GLN A 113 -5.94 1.97 12.20
C GLN A 113 -6.71 2.47 13.44
N ALA A 114 -7.55 3.48 13.26
CA ALA A 114 -8.38 4.01 14.34
C ALA A 114 -9.79 3.38 14.26
N GLN A 115 -10.00 2.28 14.99
CA GLN A 115 -11.31 1.62 15.09
C GLN A 115 -12.45 2.62 15.39
N ASP A 116 -12.17 3.66 16.18
CA ASP A 116 -13.16 4.66 16.54
C ASP A 116 -13.65 5.48 15.35
N GLN A 117 -12.76 5.81 14.39
CA GLN A 117 -13.16 6.55 13.20
C GLN A 117 -14.01 5.69 12.25
N ILE A 118 -13.69 4.39 12.12
CA ILE A 118 -14.52 3.48 11.33
C ILE A 118 -15.90 3.31 11.97
N LYS A 119 -15.97 3.23 13.30
CA LYS A 119 -17.24 3.06 14.04
C LYS A 119 -18.13 4.31 14.03
N THR A 120 -17.57 5.49 13.81
CA THR A 120 -18.36 6.74 13.69
C THR A 120 -19.07 6.86 12.35
N HIS A 121 -18.61 6.17 11.29
CA HIS A 121 -19.13 6.24 9.93
C HIS A 121 -19.66 4.87 9.50
N LYS A 122 -20.92 4.54 9.84
CA LYS A 122 -21.51 3.22 9.57
C LYS A 122 -22.50 3.25 8.40
N PRO A 123 -22.21 2.50 7.32
CA PRO A 123 -20.95 1.77 7.05
C PRO A 123 -19.83 2.70 6.58
N PHE A 124 -18.60 2.39 7.00
CA PHE A 124 -17.40 3.00 6.42
C PHE A 124 -17.13 2.35 5.05
N VAL A 125 -17.11 3.12 3.98
CA VAL A 125 -16.98 2.59 2.62
C VAL A 125 -15.57 2.79 2.11
N ILE A 126 -14.92 1.69 1.72
CA ILE A 126 -13.61 1.64 1.09
C ILE A 126 -13.78 1.20 -0.36
N MET A 127 -13.43 2.05 -1.31
CA MET A 127 -13.44 1.75 -2.73
C MET A 127 -12.04 1.35 -3.19
N LEU A 128 -11.88 0.14 -3.77
CA LEU A 128 -10.63 -0.30 -4.34
C LEU A 128 -10.62 -0.10 -5.85
N CYS A 129 -9.55 0.51 -6.37
CA CYS A 129 -9.36 0.76 -7.79
C CYS A 129 -7.96 0.33 -8.25
N GLY A 130 -7.70 0.33 -9.56
CA GLY A 130 -6.41 -0.01 -10.17
C GLY A 130 -6.55 -0.85 -11.44
N VAL A 131 -5.42 -1.18 -12.06
CA VAL A 131 -5.39 -1.93 -13.32
C VAL A 131 -5.73 -3.41 -13.14
N ASN A 132 -6.03 -4.10 -14.25
CA ASN A 132 -6.19 -5.56 -14.22
C ASN A 132 -4.89 -6.23 -13.78
N GLY A 133 -4.98 -7.28 -12.98
CA GLY A 133 -3.81 -8.02 -12.49
C GLY A 133 -3.06 -7.37 -11.34
N ALA A 134 -3.41 -6.14 -10.91
CA ALA A 134 -2.78 -5.49 -9.76
C ALA A 134 -3.08 -6.15 -8.41
N GLY A 135 -4.00 -7.11 -8.34
CA GLY A 135 -4.32 -7.83 -7.09
C GLY A 135 -5.47 -7.23 -6.28
N LYS A 136 -6.38 -6.44 -6.89
CA LYS A 136 -7.52 -5.82 -6.21
C LYS A 136 -8.39 -6.82 -5.43
N THR A 137 -8.96 -7.80 -6.12
CA THR A 137 -9.87 -8.79 -5.52
C THR A 137 -9.17 -9.59 -4.41
N THR A 138 -7.90 -9.95 -4.61
CA THR A 138 -7.07 -10.61 -3.59
C THR A 138 -6.84 -9.69 -2.38
N SER A 139 -6.55 -8.40 -2.62
CA SER A 139 -6.36 -7.43 -1.55
C SER A 139 -7.63 -7.20 -0.74
N ILE A 140 -8.81 -7.20 -1.39
CA ILE A 140 -10.10 -7.12 -0.70
C ILE A 140 -10.29 -8.29 0.27
N GLY A 141 -10.02 -9.52 -0.18
CA GLY A 141 -10.15 -10.70 0.68
C GLY A 141 -9.25 -10.64 1.91
N LYS A 142 -7.99 -10.22 1.72
CA LYS A 142 -7.02 -10.05 2.82
C LYS A 142 -7.38 -8.88 3.74
N LEU A 143 -7.84 -7.76 3.16
CA LEU A 143 -8.26 -6.58 3.92
C LEU A 143 -9.51 -6.91 4.76
N ALA A 144 -10.45 -7.69 4.22
CA ALA A 144 -11.61 -8.18 4.98
C ALA A 144 -11.15 -8.99 6.21
N LYS A 145 -10.21 -9.92 6.05
CA LYS A 145 -9.63 -10.68 7.15
C LYS A 145 -8.94 -9.78 8.19
N TYR A 146 -8.17 -8.81 7.73
CA TYR A 146 -7.49 -7.84 8.60
C TYR A 146 -8.48 -7.04 9.45
N LEU A 147 -9.56 -6.52 8.82
CA LEU A 147 -10.59 -5.74 9.52
C LEU A 147 -11.41 -6.59 10.50
N GLN A 148 -11.73 -7.83 10.14
CA GLN A 148 -12.38 -8.78 11.05
C GLN A 148 -11.50 -9.09 12.28
N GLY A 149 -10.17 -9.20 12.08
CA GLY A 149 -9.21 -9.34 13.17
C GLY A 149 -9.22 -8.18 14.16
N GLN A 150 -9.72 -7.02 13.74
CA GLN A 150 -9.94 -5.84 14.59
C GLN A 150 -11.36 -5.79 15.19
N GLY A 151 -12.17 -6.84 15.04
CA GLY A 151 -13.51 -6.92 15.57
C GLY A 151 -14.56 -6.13 14.76
N LEU A 152 -14.27 -5.79 13.50
CA LEU A 152 -15.18 -5.09 12.60
C LEU A 152 -15.98 -6.07 11.74
N SER A 153 -17.27 -5.81 11.57
CA SER A 153 -18.10 -6.51 10.60
C SER A 153 -17.89 -5.95 9.19
N VAL A 154 -17.76 -6.85 8.21
CA VAL A 154 -17.38 -6.48 6.83
C VAL A 154 -18.43 -7.03 5.85
N LEU A 155 -18.69 -6.28 4.77
CA LEU A 155 -19.49 -6.70 3.63
C LEU A 155 -18.71 -6.41 2.34
N LEU A 156 -18.74 -7.32 1.36
CA LEU A 156 -18.07 -7.18 0.07
C LEU A 156 -19.08 -6.83 -1.01
N ALA A 157 -18.75 -5.85 -1.86
CA ALA A 157 -19.55 -5.47 -3.02
C ALA A 157 -18.80 -5.82 -4.32
N ALA A 158 -19.38 -6.70 -5.14
CA ALA A 158 -18.78 -7.18 -6.39
C ALA A 158 -19.07 -6.23 -7.56
N GLY A 159 -18.39 -5.07 -7.59
CA GLY A 159 -18.55 -4.09 -8.65
C GLY A 159 -17.79 -4.41 -9.95
N ASP A 160 -16.96 -5.46 -10.02
CA ASP A 160 -16.44 -5.98 -11.29
C ASP A 160 -17.50 -6.90 -11.95
N THR A 161 -18.53 -6.29 -12.50
CA THR A 161 -19.70 -7.00 -13.09
C THR A 161 -19.42 -7.58 -14.46
N PHE A 162 -18.39 -7.11 -15.15
CA PHE A 162 -18.02 -7.56 -16.49
C PHE A 162 -17.31 -8.91 -16.51
N ARG A 163 -16.61 -9.24 -15.43
CA ARG A 163 -15.76 -10.44 -15.36
C ARG A 163 -16.41 -11.48 -14.44
N ALA A 164 -16.98 -12.54 -15.03
CA ALA A 164 -17.56 -13.63 -14.25
C ALA A 164 -16.58 -14.23 -13.24
N ALA A 165 -15.36 -14.51 -13.68
CA ALA A 165 -14.29 -15.03 -12.82
C ALA A 165 -13.92 -14.10 -11.65
N ALA A 166 -14.03 -12.77 -11.80
CA ALA A 166 -13.74 -11.84 -10.71
C ALA A 166 -14.82 -11.92 -9.61
N ARG A 167 -16.09 -12.09 -10.01
CA ARG A 167 -17.22 -12.29 -9.07
C ARG A 167 -17.08 -13.62 -8.31
N GLU A 168 -16.77 -14.70 -9.04
CA GLU A 168 -16.53 -16.01 -8.45
C GLU A 168 -15.38 -15.97 -7.46
N GLN A 169 -14.27 -15.33 -7.84
CA GLN A 169 -13.12 -15.14 -6.96
C GLN A 169 -13.49 -14.33 -5.70
N LEU A 170 -14.28 -13.25 -5.84
CA LEU A 170 -14.72 -12.47 -4.68
C LEU A 170 -15.67 -13.27 -3.78
N ALA A 171 -16.55 -14.08 -4.37
CA ALA A 171 -17.43 -14.99 -3.62
C ALA A 171 -16.63 -16.04 -2.83
N GLU A 172 -15.58 -16.60 -3.43
CA GLU A 172 -14.65 -17.50 -2.74
C GLU A 172 -13.95 -16.82 -1.56
N TRP A 173 -13.45 -15.58 -1.73
CA TRP A 173 -12.90 -14.79 -0.63
C TRP A 173 -13.93 -14.51 0.47
N GLY A 174 -15.19 -14.23 0.10
CA GLY A 174 -16.29 -14.07 1.03
C GLY A 174 -16.54 -15.35 1.85
N ALA A 175 -16.59 -16.50 1.19
CA ALA A 175 -16.74 -17.80 1.83
C ALA A 175 -15.59 -18.12 2.79
N ARG A 176 -14.33 -17.93 2.35
CA ARG A 176 -13.13 -18.17 3.17
C ARG A 176 -13.10 -17.31 4.45
N ASN A 177 -13.60 -16.08 4.37
CA ASN A 177 -13.63 -15.16 5.50
C ASN A 177 -14.96 -15.16 6.26
N ASN A 178 -15.95 -15.95 5.83
CA ASN A 178 -17.33 -15.90 6.34
C ASN A 178 -17.92 -14.48 6.28
N VAL A 179 -17.76 -13.82 5.13
CA VAL A 179 -18.24 -12.45 4.85
C VAL A 179 -19.29 -12.48 3.75
N THR A 180 -20.39 -11.75 3.96
CA THR A 180 -21.44 -11.60 2.94
C THR A 180 -20.90 -10.85 1.71
N VAL A 181 -21.18 -11.39 0.52
CA VAL A 181 -20.88 -10.76 -0.77
C VAL A 181 -22.17 -10.36 -1.46
N ILE A 182 -22.33 -9.11 -1.84
CA ILE A 182 -23.40 -8.65 -2.71
C ILE A 182 -22.88 -8.63 -4.13
N ALA A 183 -23.51 -9.41 -5.00
CA ALA A 183 -23.14 -9.58 -6.40
C ALA A 183 -24.39 -9.73 -7.27
N GLN A 184 -24.34 -9.24 -8.50
CA GLN A 184 -25.38 -9.47 -9.51
C GLN A 184 -24.73 -10.04 -10.78
N GLN A 185 -25.50 -10.88 -11.48
CA GLN A 185 -25.06 -11.45 -12.76
C GLN A 185 -25.42 -10.47 -13.89
N GLY A 186 -24.42 -9.83 -14.45
CA GLY A 186 -24.58 -8.79 -15.47
C GLY A 186 -25.36 -7.60 -14.90
N GLY A 187 -24.78 -6.45 -14.83
CA GLY A 187 -25.44 -5.29 -14.25
C GLY A 187 -24.51 -4.09 -14.19
N ASP A 188 -25.08 -2.95 -13.82
CA ASP A 188 -24.33 -1.74 -13.55
C ASP A 188 -23.54 -1.87 -12.25
N ALA A 189 -22.22 -1.78 -12.33
CA ALA A 189 -21.33 -1.82 -11.17
C ALA A 189 -21.79 -0.86 -10.05
N ALA A 190 -22.27 0.32 -10.42
CA ALA A 190 -22.75 1.32 -9.49
C ALA A 190 -24.02 0.87 -8.75
N ALA A 191 -24.93 0.15 -9.42
CA ALA A 191 -26.14 -0.38 -8.79
C ALA A 191 -25.78 -1.46 -7.76
N VAL A 192 -24.90 -2.41 -8.10
CA VAL A 192 -24.45 -3.46 -7.17
C VAL A 192 -23.83 -2.87 -5.90
N ILE A 193 -22.99 -1.84 -6.06
CA ILE A 193 -22.34 -1.19 -4.91
C ILE A 193 -23.36 -0.40 -4.09
N TYR A 194 -24.34 0.25 -4.74
CA TYR A 194 -25.43 0.92 -4.05
C TYR A 194 -26.23 -0.06 -3.19
N ASP A 195 -26.65 -1.21 -3.75
CA ASP A 195 -27.39 -2.26 -3.03
C ASP A 195 -26.57 -2.83 -1.86
N ALA A 196 -25.26 -2.97 -2.05
CA ALA A 196 -24.35 -3.40 -0.99
C ALA A 196 -24.33 -2.40 0.19
N ILE A 197 -24.30 -1.10 -0.10
CA ILE A 197 -24.34 -0.05 0.93
C ILE A 197 -25.68 -0.07 1.66
N GLN A 198 -26.83 -0.16 0.94
CA GLN A 198 -28.14 -0.26 1.55
C GLN A 198 -28.28 -1.52 2.44
N SER A 199 -27.76 -2.66 1.96
CA SER A 199 -27.73 -3.90 2.74
C SER A 199 -26.87 -3.74 4.00
N ALA A 200 -25.72 -3.06 3.91
CA ALA A 200 -24.84 -2.82 5.03
C ALA A 200 -25.47 -1.91 6.09
N GLN A 201 -26.17 -0.86 5.67
CA GLN A 201 -26.93 0.03 6.57
C GLN A 201 -28.01 -0.75 7.32
N ALA A 202 -28.83 -1.52 6.60
CA ALA A 202 -29.91 -2.31 7.20
C ALA A 202 -29.39 -3.35 8.21
N ARG A 203 -28.22 -3.93 7.96
CA ARG A 203 -27.57 -4.94 8.82
C ARG A 203 -26.62 -4.35 9.86
N LYS A 204 -26.44 -3.02 9.88
CA LYS A 204 -25.53 -2.32 10.79
C LYS A 204 -24.06 -2.80 10.65
N ILE A 205 -23.63 -3.13 9.44
CA ILE A 205 -22.27 -3.52 9.11
C ILE A 205 -21.32 -2.33 9.29
N ASP A 206 -20.13 -2.57 9.82
CA ASP A 206 -19.14 -1.52 10.07
C ASP A 206 -18.45 -1.06 8.79
N VAL A 207 -18.06 -1.99 7.89
CA VAL A 207 -17.26 -1.67 6.69
C VAL A 207 -17.82 -2.32 5.43
N VAL A 208 -17.90 -1.56 4.34
CA VAL A 208 -18.13 -2.06 2.98
C VAL A 208 -16.85 -1.95 2.17
N LEU A 209 -16.40 -3.08 1.61
CA LEU A 209 -15.29 -3.11 0.64
C LEU A 209 -15.87 -3.23 -0.77
N ALA A 210 -15.73 -2.18 -1.56
CA ALA A 210 -16.23 -2.14 -2.93
C ALA A 210 -15.12 -2.52 -3.92
N ASP A 211 -15.24 -3.72 -4.53
CA ASP A 211 -14.40 -4.11 -5.67
C ASP A 211 -14.85 -3.34 -6.91
N THR A 212 -13.92 -2.92 -7.72
CA THR A 212 -14.21 -2.28 -9.01
C THR A 212 -13.47 -2.98 -10.13
N ALA A 213 -14.05 -2.96 -11.31
CA ALA A 213 -13.39 -3.52 -12.49
C ALA A 213 -12.03 -2.85 -12.73
N GLY A 214 -11.03 -3.66 -13.07
CA GLY A 214 -9.73 -3.15 -13.43
C GLY A 214 -9.79 -2.29 -14.68
N ARG A 215 -9.11 -1.14 -14.62
CA ARG A 215 -9.13 -0.16 -15.72
C ARG A 215 -7.70 0.22 -16.11
N LEU A 216 -7.46 0.39 -17.41
CA LEU A 216 -6.25 1.04 -17.88
C LEU A 216 -6.49 2.55 -17.80
N ALA A 217 -5.60 3.26 -17.14
CA ALA A 217 -5.69 4.71 -16.94
C ALA A 217 -5.75 5.51 -18.25
N THR A 218 -5.28 4.93 -19.35
CA THR A 218 -5.29 5.52 -20.70
C THR A 218 -6.66 5.44 -21.41
N GLN A 219 -7.62 4.67 -20.88
CA GLN A 219 -8.94 4.49 -21.48
C GLN A 219 -9.98 5.41 -20.82
N ALA A 220 -10.22 6.58 -21.41
CA ALA A 220 -11.05 7.61 -20.83
C ALA A 220 -12.48 7.14 -20.48
N HIS A 221 -13.12 6.33 -21.33
CA HIS A 221 -14.48 5.84 -21.07
C HIS A 221 -14.56 4.94 -19.83
N LEU A 222 -13.51 4.13 -19.57
CA LEU A 222 -13.43 3.28 -18.39
C LEU A 222 -13.18 4.11 -17.12
N MET A 223 -12.45 5.20 -17.23
CA MET A 223 -12.26 6.14 -16.12
C MET A 223 -13.55 6.89 -15.78
N GLU A 224 -14.39 7.22 -16.76
CA GLU A 224 -15.71 7.80 -16.49
C GLU A 224 -16.66 6.83 -15.79
N GLU A 225 -16.58 5.55 -16.10
CA GLU A 225 -17.38 4.53 -15.43
C GLU A 225 -17.01 4.40 -13.94
N ILE A 226 -15.72 4.36 -13.62
CA ILE A 226 -15.30 4.30 -12.21
C ILE A 226 -15.61 5.60 -11.45
N LYS A 227 -15.58 6.76 -12.10
CA LYS A 227 -16.07 8.03 -11.55
C LYS A 227 -17.58 7.97 -11.27
N LYS A 228 -18.36 7.32 -12.15
CA LYS A 228 -19.79 7.10 -11.91
C LYS A 228 -20.00 6.27 -10.64
N VAL A 229 -19.24 5.20 -10.45
CA VAL A 229 -19.29 4.39 -9.23
C VAL A 229 -19.03 5.27 -8.00
N LYS A 230 -17.95 6.05 -7.98
CA LYS A 230 -17.65 6.97 -6.86
C LYS A 230 -18.81 7.93 -6.59
N ARG A 231 -19.40 8.55 -7.63
CA ARG A 231 -20.55 9.45 -7.46
C ARG A 231 -21.77 8.75 -6.87
N VAL A 232 -22.02 7.50 -7.25
CA VAL A 232 -23.16 6.73 -6.71
C VAL A 232 -22.92 6.36 -5.25
N ILE A 233 -21.72 6.01 -4.87
CA ILE A 233 -21.33 5.79 -3.46
C ILE A 233 -21.59 7.06 -2.64
N ALA A 234 -21.17 8.22 -3.13
CA ALA A 234 -21.40 9.51 -2.45
C ALA A 234 -22.89 9.85 -2.31
N LYS A 235 -23.72 9.46 -3.29
CA LYS A 235 -25.18 9.63 -3.20
C LYS A 235 -25.84 8.68 -2.20
N ALA A 236 -25.31 7.46 -2.07
CA ALA A 236 -25.82 6.47 -1.12
C ALA A 236 -25.52 6.86 0.34
N LEU A 237 -24.39 7.54 0.58
CA LEU A 237 -23.95 8.05 1.88
C LEU A 237 -23.43 9.48 1.70
N PRO A 238 -24.34 10.48 1.67
CA PRO A 238 -23.97 11.86 1.48
C PRO A 238 -23.28 12.44 2.73
N GLU A 239 -22.60 13.55 2.54
CA GLU A 239 -21.99 14.31 3.62
C GLU A 239 -23.02 14.73 4.68
N THR A 240 -22.64 14.63 5.92
CA THR A 240 -23.42 15.07 7.09
C THR A 240 -22.51 15.94 7.98
N PRO A 241 -23.05 16.70 8.95
CA PRO A 241 -22.23 17.47 9.88
C PRO A 241 -21.19 16.66 10.66
N THR A 242 -21.38 15.34 10.77
CA THR A 242 -20.53 14.43 11.54
C THR A 242 -19.77 13.42 10.70
N SER A 243 -20.01 13.37 9.37
CA SER A 243 -19.40 12.39 8.48
C SER A 243 -19.20 12.96 7.08
N PRO A 244 -17.97 12.82 6.50
CA PRO A 244 -17.76 13.15 5.09
C PRO A 244 -18.59 12.25 4.18
N ALA A 245 -18.81 12.67 2.94
CA ALA A 245 -19.45 11.82 1.94
C ALA A 245 -18.58 10.59 1.64
N ALA A 246 -19.22 9.41 1.45
CA ALA A 246 -18.52 8.21 1.00
C ALA A 246 -18.08 8.34 -0.49
N PRO A 247 -17.10 7.57 -0.97
CA PRO A 247 -16.29 6.63 -0.20
C PRO A 247 -15.35 7.35 0.77
N HIS A 248 -15.22 6.82 1.97
CA HIS A 248 -14.35 7.39 3.01
C HIS A 248 -12.87 7.15 2.72
N GLU A 249 -12.58 6.06 1.99
CA GLU A 249 -11.26 5.77 1.43
C GLU A 249 -11.38 5.32 -0.02
N VAL A 250 -10.48 5.84 -0.87
CA VAL A 250 -10.24 5.37 -2.25
C VAL A 250 -8.84 4.81 -2.29
N LEU A 251 -8.73 3.47 -2.31
CA LEU A 251 -7.46 2.78 -2.28
C LEU A 251 -7.06 2.32 -3.69
N LEU A 252 -5.94 2.83 -4.18
CA LEU A 252 -5.36 2.38 -5.43
C LEU A 252 -4.44 1.20 -5.18
N VAL A 253 -4.75 0.06 -5.81
CA VAL A 253 -3.93 -1.15 -5.76
C VAL A 253 -2.95 -1.14 -6.91
N LEU A 254 -1.66 -1.22 -6.57
CA LEU A 254 -0.53 -1.18 -7.49
C LEU A 254 0.28 -2.48 -7.38
N ASP A 255 0.67 -3.01 -8.53
CA ASP A 255 1.64 -4.11 -8.62
C ASP A 255 3.07 -3.52 -8.57
N ALA A 256 3.86 -3.87 -7.57
CA ALA A 256 5.22 -3.37 -7.42
C ALA A 256 6.13 -3.75 -8.62
N ASN A 257 5.82 -4.84 -9.35
CA ASN A 257 6.57 -5.22 -10.55
C ASN A 257 6.42 -4.24 -11.72
N THR A 258 5.42 -3.35 -11.69
CA THR A 258 5.22 -2.35 -12.76
C THR A 258 6.28 -1.24 -12.77
N GLY A 259 7.06 -1.11 -11.69
CA GLY A 259 8.14 -0.14 -11.58
C GLY A 259 7.66 1.29 -11.84
N GLN A 260 8.41 2.07 -12.63
CA GLN A 260 8.10 3.47 -12.94
C GLN A 260 6.71 3.68 -13.58
N ASN A 261 6.13 2.68 -14.22
CA ASN A 261 4.76 2.79 -14.75
C ASN A 261 3.71 2.96 -13.64
N ALA A 262 4.02 2.57 -12.40
CA ALA A 262 3.14 2.81 -11.26
C ALA A 262 2.90 4.31 -11.02
N LEU A 263 3.90 5.17 -11.25
CA LEU A 263 3.75 6.63 -11.10
C LEU A 263 2.68 7.19 -12.05
N SER A 264 2.67 6.74 -13.30
CA SER A 264 1.64 7.14 -14.27
C SER A 264 0.25 6.71 -13.83
N GLN A 265 0.12 5.50 -13.26
CA GLN A 265 -1.14 5.02 -12.69
C GLN A 265 -1.56 5.87 -11.49
N VAL A 266 -0.65 6.12 -10.53
CA VAL A 266 -0.93 6.97 -9.36
C VAL A 266 -1.49 8.32 -9.81
N LYS A 267 -0.78 9.01 -10.70
CA LYS A 267 -1.19 10.32 -11.19
C LYS A 267 -2.58 10.29 -11.85
N ALA A 268 -2.82 9.34 -12.75
CA ALA A 268 -4.08 9.28 -13.50
C ALA A 268 -5.27 8.89 -12.61
N PHE A 269 -5.11 7.92 -11.71
CA PHE A 269 -6.18 7.53 -10.78
C PHE A 269 -6.45 8.60 -9.75
N ASP A 270 -5.42 9.29 -9.25
CA ASP A 270 -5.59 10.38 -8.29
C ASP A 270 -6.33 11.55 -8.92
N GLN A 271 -5.96 12.00 -10.12
CA GLN A 271 -6.66 13.04 -10.85
C GLN A 271 -8.13 12.69 -11.12
N ALA A 272 -8.43 11.41 -11.35
CA ALA A 272 -9.79 10.97 -11.65
C ALA A 272 -10.65 10.76 -10.40
N LEU A 273 -10.08 10.27 -9.32
CA LEU A 273 -10.83 9.77 -8.17
C LEU A 273 -10.45 10.43 -6.84
N GLY A 274 -9.35 11.18 -6.75
CA GLY A 274 -8.81 11.62 -5.48
C GLY A 274 -8.45 10.43 -4.59
N VAL A 275 -7.33 9.77 -4.91
CA VAL A 275 -6.84 8.59 -4.18
C VAL A 275 -6.42 9.00 -2.78
N THR A 276 -6.91 8.30 -1.76
CA THR A 276 -6.60 8.60 -0.35
C THR A 276 -5.51 7.70 0.22
N GLY A 277 -5.22 6.59 -0.47
CA GLY A 277 -4.20 5.65 -0.03
C GLY A 277 -3.83 4.63 -1.10
N LEU A 278 -2.68 3.99 -0.91
CA LEU A 278 -2.13 2.98 -1.80
C LEU A 278 -2.06 1.62 -1.11
N ILE A 279 -2.27 0.56 -1.89
CA ILE A 279 -1.92 -0.81 -1.54
C ILE A 279 -0.88 -1.28 -2.56
N LEU A 280 0.32 -1.61 -2.09
CA LEU A 280 1.37 -2.17 -2.93
C LEU A 280 1.39 -3.69 -2.80
N THR A 281 1.24 -4.39 -3.90
CA THR A 281 1.18 -5.86 -3.97
C THR A 281 2.42 -6.45 -4.62
N LYS A 282 2.61 -7.76 -4.45
CA LYS A 282 3.65 -8.57 -5.10
C LYS A 282 5.08 -8.13 -4.79
N LEU A 283 5.29 -7.61 -3.58
CA LEU A 283 6.64 -7.27 -3.11
C LEU A 283 7.52 -8.51 -2.92
N ASP A 284 6.92 -9.69 -2.80
CA ASP A 284 7.58 -11.00 -2.63
C ASP A 284 8.30 -11.51 -3.90
N GLY A 285 7.98 -10.96 -5.07
CA GLY A 285 8.57 -11.39 -6.35
C GLY A 285 9.37 -10.30 -7.07
N THR A 286 9.58 -9.12 -6.46
CA THR A 286 10.09 -7.98 -7.19
C THR A 286 11.53 -7.62 -6.85
N ALA A 287 12.32 -7.28 -7.89
CA ALA A 287 13.56 -6.52 -7.74
C ALA A 287 13.30 -4.98 -7.69
N LYS A 288 12.03 -4.56 -7.70
CA LYS A 288 11.61 -3.17 -7.95
C LYS A 288 11.02 -2.49 -6.73
N GLY A 289 11.47 -2.87 -5.54
CA GLY A 289 11.03 -2.27 -4.26
C GLY A 289 11.25 -0.76 -4.17
N GLY A 290 12.13 -0.19 -4.99
CA GLY A 290 12.41 1.24 -5.04
C GLY A 290 11.25 2.11 -5.55
N VAL A 291 10.24 1.53 -6.20
CA VAL A 291 9.04 2.25 -6.66
C VAL A 291 8.34 3.03 -5.52
N ILE A 292 8.43 2.55 -4.29
CA ILE A 292 7.90 3.25 -3.11
C ILE A 292 8.59 4.61 -2.94
N ALA A 293 9.91 4.66 -3.09
CA ALA A 293 10.68 5.91 -3.00
C ALA A 293 10.35 6.86 -4.16
N ALA A 294 10.15 6.31 -5.37
CA ALA A 294 9.69 7.09 -6.52
C ALA A 294 8.33 7.75 -6.26
N ILE A 295 7.37 6.99 -5.72
CA ILE A 295 6.03 7.52 -5.36
C ILE A 295 6.17 8.58 -4.26
N ALA A 296 6.95 8.33 -3.21
CA ALA A 296 7.15 9.27 -2.12
C ALA A 296 7.67 10.62 -2.61
N ARG A 297 8.52 10.61 -3.63
CA ARG A 297 9.12 11.82 -4.20
C ARG A 297 8.18 12.54 -5.16
N ALA A 298 7.56 11.81 -6.09
CA ALA A 298 6.85 12.40 -7.21
C ALA A 298 5.37 12.69 -6.90
N HIS A 299 4.73 11.85 -6.08
CA HIS A 299 3.30 11.94 -5.80
C HIS A 299 2.99 11.32 -4.43
N PRO A 300 3.25 12.04 -3.32
CA PRO A 300 3.22 11.49 -1.96
C PRO A 300 1.78 11.18 -1.49
N ILE A 301 1.25 10.05 -1.94
CA ILE A 301 -0.01 9.47 -1.43
C ILE A 301 0.34 8.45 -0.34
N PRO A 302 -0.39 8.43 0.79
CA PRO A 302 -0.14 7.48 1.86
C PRO A 302 -0.17 6.03 1.40
N VAL A 303 0.87 5.25 1.69
CA VAL A 303 0.82 3.79 1.55
C VAL A 303 0.13 3.23 2.79
N ARG A 304 -1.03 2.60 2.60
CA ARG A 304 -1.82 2.00 3.69
C ARG A 304 -1.35 0.58 3.99
N PHE A 305 -1.18 -0.22 2.94
CA PHE A 305 -0.86 -1.64 3.06
C PHE A 305 0.18 -2.06 2.04
N ILE A 306 0.92 -3.11 2.39
CA ILE A 306 1.81 -3.83 1.49
C ILE A 306 1.48 -5.33 1.51
N GLY A 307 1.57 -5.97 0.34
CA GLY A 307 1.35 -7.38 0.12
C GLY A 307 2.66 -8.10 -0.22
N VAL A 308 2.96 -9.16 0.54
CA VAL A 308 4.22 -9.93 0.48
C VAL A 308 3.98 -11.41 0.21
N GLY A 309 2.93 -11.76 -0.51
CA GLY A 309 2.59 -13.13 -0.84
C GLY A 309 1.11 -13.32 -1.12
N GLU A 310 0.68 -14.59 -1.31
CA GLU A 310 -0.69 -14.96 -1.66
C GLU A 310 -1.55 -15.38 -0.47
N GLY A 311 -0.96 -15.62 0.70
CA GLY A 311 -1.66 -16.05 1.91
C GLY A 311 -2.61 -14.97 2.45
N LEU A 312 -3.60 -15.42 3.26
CA LEU A 312 -4.59 -14.53 3.90
C LEU A 312 -3.95 -13.44 4.76
N ASP A 313 -2.85 -13.74 5.41
CA ASP A 313 -2.14 -12.86 6.34
C ASP A 313 -0.99 -12.07 5.67
N ASP A 314 -0.86 -12.16 4.35
CA ASP A 314 0.21 -11.52 3.58
C ASP A 314 -0.09 -10.08 3.15
N LEU A 315 -1.12 -9.46 3.71
CA LEU A 315 -1.39 -8.02 3.60
C LEU A 315 -1.22 -7.39 4.99
N ARG A 316 -0.31 -6.43 5.11
CA ARG A 316 -0.02 -5.75 6.37
C ARG A 316 -0.01 -4.23 6.21
N PRO A 317 -0.33 -3.48 7.26
CA PRO A 317 -0.10 -2.04 7.27
C PRO A 317 1.34 -1.72 6.90
N PHE A 318 1.53 -0.65 6.13
CA PHE A 318 2.87 -0.19 5.78
C PHE A 318 3.53 0.51 6.97
N VAL A 319 4.70 0.03 7.35
CA VAL A 319 5.59 0.64 8.33
C VAL A 319 6.91 0.95 7.63
N ALA A 320 7.26 2.22 7.52
CA ALA A 320 8.46 2.64 6.78
C ALA A 320 9.74 2.10 7.42
N GLU A 321 9.78 2.02 8.74
CA GLU A 321 10.89 1.49 9.52
C GLU A 321 11.15 0.01 9.19
N ASP A 322 10.10 -0.83 9.17
CA ASP A 322 10.20 -2.25 8.84
C ASP A 322 10.63 -2.46 7.38
N PHE A 323 10.08 -1.63 6.48
CA PHE A 323 10.42 -1.69 5.07
C PHE A 323 11.89 -1.35 4.82
N VAL A 324 12.41 -0.27 5.41
CA VAL A 324 13.82 0.14 5.26
C VAL A 324 14.76 -0.87 5.91
N ALA A 325 14.40 -1.40 7.09
CA ALA A 325 15.16 -2.45 7.74
C ALA A 325 15.25 -3.71 6.88
N ALA A 326 14.12 -4.14 6.28
CA ALA A 326 14.09 -5.28 5.37
C ALA A 326 14.91 -5.04 4.10
N LEU A 327 14.80 -3.82 3.51
CA LEU A 327 15.51 -3.45 2.28
C LEU A 327 17.02 -3.40 2.46
N LEU A 328 17.49 -2.87 3.59
CA LEU A 328 18.92 -2.70 3.85
C LEU A 328 19.53 -3.87 4.65
N GLY A 329 18.73 -4.88 5.01
CA GLY A 329 19.21 -5.97 5.84
C GLY A 329 19.75 -5.48 7.19
N LEU A 330 19.03 -4.55 7.82
CA LEU A 330 19.31 -4.13 9.18
C LEU A 330 18.69 -5.14 10.13
N ASP A 331 19.44 -5.58 11.13
CA ASP A 331 18.91 -6.44 12.18
C ASP A 331 17.99 -5.63 13.11
N GLU A 332 16.94 -6.26 13.59
CA GLU A 332 16.09 -5.69 14.64
C GLU A 332 16.94 -5.57 15.92
N GLN A 333 17.23 -4.33 16.34
CA GLN A 333 17.85 -4.05 17.63
C GLN A 333 16.82 -4.05 18.76
#